data_a973f6601abfc10c6944e76b23422a4c
#
_entry.id   a973f6601abfc10c6944e76b23422a4c
#
_cell.length_a   1.000
_cell.length_b   1.000
_cell.length_c   1.000
_cell.angle_alpha   90.00
_cell.angle_beta   90.00
_cell.angle_gamma   90.00
#
_symmetry.space_group_name_H-M   'P 1'
#
loop_
_entity.id
_entity.type
_entity.pdbx_description
1 polymer ?
#
loop_
_entity_poly.entity_id
_entity_poly.type
_entity_poly.pdbx_seq_one_letter_code
_entity_poly.pdbx_strand_id
1 'polypeptide(L)'
;LLDTMWNWRACYLFLLVLCAGVTFSMARWMPETRPVDAPRTRLLTSYKTLFGNSGFNCYLLMLIGGLAGIAAFEACSGVLMGAVLGLSSMTVSILFILPIPAAFFGAWFAGRPNKRFSTLMWQSVICCLLAGLLMWIPDWFGVMNVWTLLVPAALFFFGAGMLFPL
;
A
#
# COMPACT_ATOMS: atom_id res chain seq x y z
N LEU A 1 12.76 17.37 1.80
CA LEU A 1 12.50 18.72 2.39
C LEU A 1 12.89 18.78 3.86
N LEU A 2 12.38 17.91 4.74
CA LEU A 2 12.75 17.91 6.18
C LEU A 2 14.21 17.53 6.40
N ASP A 3 14.74 16.61 5.62
CA ASP A 3 16.12 16.14 5.69
C ASP A 3 17.13 17.24 5.29
N THR A 4 16.80 18.05 4.29
CA THR A 4 17.64 19.15 3.85
C THR A 4 17.67 20.34 4.82
N MET A 5 16.63 20.50 5.64
CA MET A 5 16.51 21.63 6.57
C MET A 5 16.91 21.29 8.01
N TRP A 6 16.67 20.04 8.49
CA TRP A 6 16.74 19.74 9.93
C TRP A 6 17.41 18.41 10.28
N ASN A 7 18.07 17.72 9.35
CA ASN A 7 18.66 16.40 9.56
C ASN A 7 17.63 15.24 9.55
N TRP A 8 18.08 14.04 9.14
CA TRP A 8 17.26 12.82 9.07
C TRP A 8 16.52 12.47 10.37
N ARG A 9 17.07 12.85 11.53
CA ARG A 9 16.44 12.64 12.85
C ARG A 9 15.13 13.39 13.00
N ALA A 10 14.97 14.54 12.36
CA ALA A 10 13.74 15.32 12.41
C ALA A 10 12.55 14.58 11.77
N CYS A 11 12.81 13.75 10.76
CA CYS A 11 11.77 12.91 10.14
C CYS A 11 11.20 11.90 11.13
N TYR A 12 12.07 11.27 11.93
CA TYR A 12 11.61 10.32 12.96
C TYR A 12 10.87 11.01 14.11
N LEU A 13 11.33 12.19 14.50
CA LEU A 13 10.66 12.98 15.53
C LEU A 13 9.27 13.44 15.07
N PHE A 14 9.16 13.87 13.81
CA PHE A 14 7.86 14.19 13.20
C PHE A 14 6.92 12.98 13.20
N LEU A 15 7.40 11.81 12.77
CA LEU A 15 6.61 10.57 12.80
C LEU A 15 6.19 10.20 14.22
N LEU A 16 7.10 10.34 15.21
CA LEU A 16 6.78 10.08 16.61
C LEU A 16 5.65 10.98 17.11
N VAL A 17 5.73 12.28 16.86
CA VAL A 17 4.71 13.26 17.29
C VAL A 17 3.38 12.95 16.60
N LEU A 18 3.41 12.64 15.31
CA LEU A 18 2.20 12.30 14.54
C LEU A 18 1.55 11.02 15.07
N CYS A 19 2.32 9.96 15.27
CA CYS A 19 1.82 8.70 15.83
C CYS A 19 1.28 8.87 17.25
N ALA A 20 1.97 9.63 18.10
CA ALA A 20 1.51 9.92 19.45
C ALA A 20 0.20 10.72 19.44
N GLY A 21 0.09 11.72 18.55
CA GLY A 21 -1.12 12.52 18.38
C GLY A 21 -2.32 11.67 17.91
N VAL A 22 -2.11 10.82 16.92
CA VAL A 22 -3.15 9.89 16.45
C VAL A 22 -3.57 8.93 17.55
N THR A 23 -2.61 8.32 18.24
CA THR A 23 -2.88 7.38 19.35
C THR A 23 -3.66 8.05 20.47
N PHE A 24 -3.26 9.25 20.86
CA PHE A 24 -3.98 10.04 21.88
C PHE A 24 -5.40 10.39 21.42
N SER A 25 -5.57 10.82 20.18
CA SER A 25 -6.88 11.13 19.61
C SER A 25 -7.79 9.91 19.58
N MET A 26 -7.27 8.75 19.17
CA MET A 26 -8.03 7.50 19.20
C MET A 26 -8.41 7.10 20.62
N ALA A 27 -7.47 7.16 21.57
CA ALA A 27 -7.74 6.82 22.96
C ALA A 27 -8.77 7.76 23.62
N ARG A 28 -8.84 9.04 23.19
CA ARG A 28 -9.73 10.05 23.81
C ARG A 28 -11.13 10.11 23.19
N TRP A 29 -11.23 9.88 21.89
CA TRP A 29 -12.49 10.12 21.16
C TRP A 29 -13.09 8.89 20.52
N MET A 30 -12.34 7.79 20.40
CA MET A 30 -12.88 6.58 19.80
C MET A 30 -13.67 5.78 20.84
N PRO A 31 -14.99 5.59 20.68
CA PRO A 31 -15.78 4.78 21.59
C PRO A 31 -15.37 3.30 21.46
N GLU A 32 -15.48 2.56 22.57
CA GLU A 32 -15.29 1.10 22.53
C GLU A 32 -16.35 0.46 21.62
N THR A 33 -15.90 -0.16 20.56
CA THR A 33 -16.76 -0.78 19.54
C THR A 33 -16.98 -2.27 19.80
N ARG A 34 -16.29 -2.85 20.79
CA ARG A 34 -16.45 -4.26 21.12
C ARG A 34 -17.82 -4.49 21.76
N PRO A 35 -18.64 -5.43 21.25
CA PRO A 35 -19.89 -5.82 21.91
C PRO A 35 -19.64 -6.29 23.34
N VAL A 36 -20.46 -5.83 24.29
CA VAL A 36 -20.34 -6.15 25.72
C VAL A 36 -20.40 -7.66 25.96
N ASP A 37 -21.19 -8.37 25.16
CA ASP A 37 -21.42 -9.81 25.25
C ASP A 37 -20.43 -10.64 24.39
N ALA A 38 -19.41 -10.03 23.81
CA ALA A 38 -18.45 -10.76 23.00
C ALA A 38 -17.67 -11.78 23.84
N PRO A 39 -17.71 -13.07 23.52
CA PRO A 39 -17.02 -14.09 24.28
C PRO A 39 -15.52 -13.82 24.32
N ARG A 40 -14.91 -13.93 25.50
CA ARG A 40 -13.46 -13.82 25.68
C ARG A 40 -12.80 -15.11 25.19
N THR A 41 -12.61 -15.21 23.88
CA THR A 41 -11.86 -16.31 23.28
C THR A 41 -10.37 -16.15 23.55
N ARG A 42 -9.67 -17.25 23.80
CA ARG A 42 -8.20 -17.21 23.92
C ARG A 42 -7.61 -16.84 22.57
N LEU A 43 -6.70 -15.87 22.53
CA LEU A 43 -6.07 -15.35 21.30
C LEU A 43 -5.55 -16.47 20.40
N LEU A 44 -4.84 -17.45 20.98
CA LEU A 44 -4.30 -18.59 20.24
C LEU A 44 -5.37 -19.44 19.53
N THR A 45 -6.53 -19.64 20.18
CA THR A 45 -7.64 -20.39 19.58
C THR A 45 -8.25 -19.61 18.41
N SER A 46 -8.40 -18.29 18.56
CA SER A 46 -8.91 -17.42 17.50
C SER A 46 -7.98 -17.41 16.28
N TYR A 47 -6.67 -17.29 16.49
CA TYR A 47 -5.68 -17.35 15.40
C TYR A 47 -5.69 -18.72 14.71
N LYS A 48 -5.75 -19.83 15.48
CA LYS A 48 -5.83 -21.18 14.89
C LYS A 48 -7.06 -21.34 14.00
N THR A 49 -8.20 -20.81 14.41
CA THR A 49 -9.44 -20.86 13.62
C THR A 49 -9.32 -20.01 12.35
N LEU A 50 -8.73 -18.81 12.44
CA LEU A 50 -8.52 -17.93 11.28
C LEU A 50 -7.58 -18.56 10.24
N PHE A 51 -6.42 -19.06 10.69
CA PHE A 51 -5.44 -19.71 9.80
C PHE A 51 -5.91 -21.07 9.28
N GLY A 52 -6.91 -21.70 9.92
CA GLY A 52 -7.60 -22.87 9.39
C GLY A 52 -8.54 -22.56 8.22
N ASN A 53 -8.89 -21.30 8.01
CA ASN A 53 -9.77 -20.89 6.92
C ASN A 53 -8.97 -20.59 5.65
N SER A 54 -9.16 -21.40 4.61
CA SER A 54 -8.47 -21.25 3.33
C SER A 54 -8.77 -19.92 2.64
N GLY A 55 -10.01 -19.42 2.73
CA GLY A 55 -10.39 -18.12 2.17
C GLY A 55 -9.65 -16.96 2.84
N PHE A 56 -9.54 -16.99 4.16
CA PHE A 56 -8.76 -16.00 4.92
C PHE A 56 -7.28 -16.03 4.53
N ASN A 57 -6.68 -17.22 4.43
CA ASN A 57 -5.27 -17.34 4.06
C ASN A 57 -5.01 -16.83 2.64
N CYS A 58 -5.90 -17.12 1.69
CA CYS A 58 -5.80 -16.61 0.34
C CYS A 58 -5.82 -15.08 0.29
N TYR A 59 -6.78 -14.48 1.01
CA TYR A 59 -6.87 -13.02 1.11
C TYR A 59 -5.64 -12.42 1.79
N LEU A 60 -5.17 -13.01 2.87
CA LEU A 60 -3.98 -12.57 3.61
C LEU A 60 -2.72 -12.59 2.71
N LEU A 61 -2.54 -13.66 1.94
CA LEU A 61 -1.43 -13.76 0.99
C LEU A 61 -1.49 -12.70 -0.10
N MET A 62 -2.69 -12.41 -0.62
CA MET A 62 -2.87 -11.34 -1.61
C MET A 62 -2.57 -9.96 -1.03
N LEU A 63 -3.03 -9.70 0.19
CA LEU A 63 -2.74 -8.44 0.89
C LEU A 63 -1.23 -8.27 1.15
N ILE A 64 -0.57 -9.32 1.64
CA ILE A 64 0.88 -9.32 1.83
C ILE A 64 1.61 -9.09 0.51
N GLY A 65 1.19 -9.76 -0.56
CA GLY A 65 1.77 -9.58 -1.90
C GLY A 65 1.61 -8.14 -2.41
N GLY A 66 0.44 -7.54 -2.23
CA GLY A 66 0.20 -6.14 -2.58
C GLY A 66 1.08 -5.17 -1.81
N LEU A 67 1.17 -5.34 -0.49
CA LEU A 67 2.03 -4.52 0.38
C LEU A 67 3.52 -4.71 0.06
N ALA A 68 3.96 -5.95 -0.16
CA ALA A 68 5.33 -6.25 -0.54
C ALA A 68 5.71 -5.61 -1.88
N GLY A 69 4.79 -5.61 -2.85
CA GLY A 69 5.01 -4.93 -4.13
C GLY A 69 5.11 -3.41 -4.00
N ILE A 70 4.30 -2.79 -3.15
CA ILE A 70 4.43 -1.36 -2.82
C ILE A 70 5.80 -1.08 -2.20
N ALA A 71 6.19 -1.86 -1.19
CA ALA A 71 7.49 -1.70 -0.52
C ALA A 71 8.67 -1.92 -1.48
N ALA A 72 8.59 -2.90 -2.38
CA ALA A 72 9.60 -3.14 -3.40
C ALA A 72 9.70 -1.95 -4.37
N PHE A 73 8.57 -1.39 -4.81
CA PHE A 73 8.56 -0.18 -5.63
C PHE A 73 9.23 0.99 -4.90
N GLU A 74 8.85 1.23 -3.65
CA GLU A 74 9.44 2.32 -2.84
C GLU A 74 10.95 2.14 -2.64
N ALA A 75 11.41 0.91 -2.39
CA ALA A 75 12.82 0.64 -2.19
C ALA A 75 13.66 0.80 -3.47
N CYS A 76 13.14 0.34 -4.61
CA CYS A 76 13.91 0.28 -5.86
C CYS A 76 13.79 1.56 -6.70
N SER A 77 12.61 2.19 -6.73
CA SER A 77 12.34 3.30 -7.64
C SER A 77 13.17 4.55 -7.33
N GLY A 78 13.55 4.77 -6.06
CA GLY A 78 14.43 5.87 -5.68
C GLY A 78 15.81 5.76 -6.32
N VAL A 79 16.40 4.56 -6.30
CA VAL A 79 17.68 4.28 -6.94
C VAL A 79 17.54 4.38 -8.46
N LEU A 80 16.48 3.82 -9.02
CA LEU A 80 16.23 3.78 -10.45
C LEU A 80 16.02 5.20 -11.02
N MET A 81 15.22 6.02 -10.36
CA MET A 81 14.99 7.41 -10.78
C MET A 81 16.24 8.28 -10.58
N GLY A 82 16.99 8.10 -9.49
CA GLY A 82 18.19 8.90 -9.21
C GLY A 82 19.40 8.46 -10.01
N ALA A 83 19.75 7.16 -9.98
CA ALA A 83 20.97 6.65 -10.58
C ALA A 83 20.85 6.37 -12.10
N VAL A 84 19.70 5.86 -12.56
CA VAL A 84 19.50 5.46 -13.96
C VAL A 84 18.93 6.62 -14.78
N LEU A 85 17.90 7.30 -14.27
CA LEU A 85 17.26 8.42 -14.98
C LEU A 85 17.91 9.78 -14.68
N GLY A 86 18.87 9.86 -13.76
CA GLY A 86 19.62 11.08 -13.44
C GLY A 86 18.78 12.20 -12.82
N LEU A 87 17.65 11.87 -12.19
CA LEU A 87 16.74 12.85 -11.62
C LEU A 87 17.26 13.41 -10.29
N SER A 88 16.98 14.68 -10.01
CA SER A 88 17.31 15.30 -8.73
C SER A 88 16.50 14.67 -7.59
N SER A 89 17.06 14.64 -6.36
CA SER A 89 16.39 14.10 -5.19
C SER A 89 15.04 14.75 -4.92
N MET A 90 14.89 16.03 -5.23
CA MET A 90 13.62 16.73 -5.07
C MET A 90 12.58 16.26 -6.08
N THR A 91 12.96 16.07 -7.34
CA THR A 91 12.09 15.54 -8.38
C THR A 91 11.64 14.12 -8.02
N VAL A 92 12.56 13.26 -7.60
CA VAL A 92 12.26 11.90 -7.14
C VAL A 92 11.23 11.93 -6.02
N SER A 93 11.41 12.77 -5.01
CA SER A 93 10.48 12.90 -3.88
C SER A 93 9.07 13.29 -4.30
N ILE A 94 8.93 14.18 -5.29
CA ILE A 94 7.62 14.59 -5.81
C ILE A 94 6.99 13.44 -6.60
N LEU A 95 7.77 12.74 -7.42
CA LEU A 95 7.29 11.62 -8.24
C LEU A 95 6.81 10.44 -7.40
N PHE A 96 7.38 10.22 -6.21
CA PHE A 96 6.92 9.20 -5.26
C PHE A 96 5.49 9.41 -4.75
N ILE A 97 5.03 10.66 -4.73
CA ILE A 97 3.68 10.98 -4.25
C ILE A 97 2.62 10.62 -5.30
N LEU A 98 2.97 10.62 -6.60
CA LEU A 98 2.00 10.46 -7.69
C LEU A 98 1.23 9.13 -7.69
N PRO A 99 1.82 7.96 -7.37
CA PRO A 99 1.08 6.70 -7.32
C PRO A 99 0.15 6.57 -6.10
N ILE A 100 0.40 7.31 -5.00
CA ILE A 100 -0.33 7.17 -3.74
C ILE A 100 -1.84 7.43 -3.90
N PRO A 101 -2.31 8.50 -4.57
CA PRO A 101 -3.73 8.72 -4.81
C PRO A 101 -4.42 7.55 -5.50
N ALA A 102 -3.73 6.81 -6.36
CA ALA A 102 -4.31 5.65 -7.03
C ALA A 102 -4.73 4.56 -6.04
N ALA A 103 -3.99 4.35 -4.93
CA ALA A 103 -4.38 3.42 -3.87
C ALA A 103 -5.69 3.85 -3.19
N PHE A 104 -5.85 5.15 -2.91
CA PHE A 104 -7.11 5.68 -2.35
C PHE A 104 -8.28 5.50 -3.31
N PHE A 105 -8.09 5.74 -4.60
CA PHE A 105 -9.10 5.49 -5.62
C PHE A 105 -9.46 4.01 -5.72
N GLY A 106 -8.48 3.10 -5.60
CA GLY A 106 -8.68 1.66 -5.54
C GLY A 106 -9.54 1.26 -4.32
N ALA A 107 -9.19 1.75 -3.13
CA ALA A 107 -9.95 1.52 -1.91
C ALA A 107 -11.38 2.07 -2.00
N TRP A 108 -11.55 3.29 -2.49
CA TRP A 108 -12.86 3.89 -2.70
C TRP A 108 -13.70 3.10 -3.71
N PHE A 109 -13.09 2.63 -4.79
CA PHE A 109 -13.76 1.80 -5.80
C PHE A 109 -14.26 0.47 -5.23
N ALA A 110 -13.44 -0.17 -4.40
CA ALA A 110 -13.78 -1.45 -3.76
C ALA A 110 -14.84 -1.28 -2.65
N GLY A 111 -14.82 -0.16 -1.93
CA GLY A 111 -15.78 0.14 -0.85
C GLY A 111 -17.21 0.46 -1.34
N ARG A 112 -17.48 0.49 -2.65
CA ARG A 112 -18.82 0.75 -3.17
C ARG A 112 -19.76 -0.42 -2.89
N PRO A 113 -21.00 -0.17 -2.43
CA PRO A 113 -22.01 -1.19 -2.22
C PRO A 113 -22.31 -1.93 -3.55
N ASN A 114 -22.72 -3.20 -3.44
CA ASN A 114 -23.07 -4.09 -4.56
C ASN A 114 -21.90 -4.74 -5.35
N LYS A 115 -20.66 -4.67 -4.89
CA LYS A 115 -19.56 -5.41 -5.52
C LYS A 115 -19.38 -6.77 -4.86
N ARG A 116 -19.28 -7.83 -5.67
CA ARG A 116 -18.96 -9.17 -5.14
C ARG A 116 -17.49 -9.22 -4.74
N PHE A 117 -17.20 -9.70 -3.54
CA PHE A 117 -15.86 -9.88 -3.00
C PHE A 117 -14.91 -10.60 -3.98
N SER A 118 -15.35 -11.73 -4.54
CA SER A 118 -14.56 -12.50 -5.51
C SER A 118 -14.22 -11.70 -6.77
N THR A 119 -15.14 -10.86 -7.27
CA THR A 119 -14.89 -10.03 -8.45
C THR A 119 -13.83 -8.97 -8.18
N LEU A 120 -13.88 -8.34 -7.00
CA LEU A 120 -12.89 -7.33 -6.60
C LEU A 120 -11.50 -7.94 -6.42
N MET A 121 -11.42 -9.13 -5.83
CA MET A 121 -10.16 -9.87 -5.71
C MET A 121 -9.54 -10.15 -7.10
N TRP A 122 -10.30 -10.67 -8.04
CA TRP A 122 -9.80 -10.91 -9.39
C TRP A 122 -9.37 -9.62 -10.09
N GLN A 123 -10.15 -8.56 -9.98
CA GLN A 123 -9.79 -7.25 -10.54
C GLN A 123 -8.47 -6.73 -9.96
N SER A 124 -8.27 -6.82 -8.64
CA SER A 124 -7.03 -6.44 -7.99
C SER A 124 -5.82 -7.23 -8.53
N VAL A 125 -5.94 -8.56 -8.60
CA VAL A 125 -4.88 -9.43 -9.13
C VAL A 125 -4.54 -9.06 -10.58
N ILE A 126 -5.56 -8.90 -11.42
CA ILE A 126 -5.36 -8.53 -12.84
C ILE A 126 -4.65 -7.18 -12.94
N CYS A 127 -5.06 -6.17 -12.16
CA CYS A 127 -4.40 -4.86 -12.15
C CYS A 127 -2.92 -4.98 -11.73
N CYS A 128 -2.62 -5.75 -10.68
CA CYS A 128 -1.24 -5.94 -10.22
C CYS A 128 -0.39 -6.70 -11.24
N LEU A 129 -0.93 -7.74 -11.88
CA LEU A 129 -0.22 -8.49 -12.92
C LEU A 129 0.05 -7.63 -14.16
N LEU A 130 -0.96 -6.90 -14.62
CA LEU A 130 -0.79 -5.97 -15.76
C LEU A 130 0.23 -4.89 -15.46
N ALA A 131 0.22 -4.34 -14.24
CA ALA A 131 1.21 -3.37 -13.82
C ALA A 131 2.63 -3.94 -13.86
N GLY A 132 2.84 -5.15 -13.35
CA GLY A 132 4.13 -5.83 -13.42
C GLY A 132 4.61 -6.06 -14.86
N LEU A 133 3.74 -6.51 -15.74
CA LEU A 133 4.04 -6.69 -17.16
C LEU A 133 4.39 -5.35 -17.84
N LEU A 134 3.63 -4.30 -17.57
CA LEU A 134 3.87 -2.96 -18.12
C LEU A 134 5.17 -2.34 -17.62
N MET A 135 5.67 -2.72 -16.45
CA MET A 135 7.01 -2.32 -15.98
C MET A 135 8.12 -3.12 -16.66
N TRP A 136 7.90 -4.43 -16.84
CA TRP A 136 8.91 -5.33 -17.36
C TRP A 136 9.17 -5.15 -18.87
N ILE A 137 8.12 -4.93 -19.66
CA ILE A 137 8.23 -4.80 -21.12
C ILE A 137 9.15 -3.65 -21.55
N PRO A 138 9.01 -2.39 -21.05
CA PRO A 138 9.88 -1.29 -21.42
C PRO A 138 11.35 -1.51 -21.02
N ASP A 139 11.59 -2.20 -19.89
CA ASP A 139 12.94 -2.55 -19.45
C ASP A 139 13.61 -3.51 -20.44
N TRP A 140 12.90 -4.51 -20.91
CA TRP A 140 13.39 -5.46 -21.92
C TRP A 140 13.79 -4.77 -23.23
N PHE A 141 13.08 -3.73 -23.65
CA PHE A 141 13.39 -2.96 -24.87
C PHE A 141 14.36 -1.81 -24.63
N GLY A 142 14.85 -1.60 -23.41
CA GLY A 142 15.75 -0.50 -23.06
C GLY A 142 15.12 0.90 -23.17
N VAL A 143 13.79 0.99 -23.14
CA VAL A 143 13.03 2.26 -23.27
C VAL A 143 12.48 2.68 -21.89
N MET A 144 13.39 2.79 -20.91
CA MET A 144 13.02 3.23 -19.57
C MET A 144 12.93 4.75 -19.51
N ASN A 145 11.78 5.24 -19.06
CA ASN A 145 11.56 6.65 -18.73
C ASN A 145 10.66 6.80 -17.51
N VAL A 146 10.47 8.03 -17.04
CA VAL A 146 9.66 8.32 -15.86
C VAL A 146 8.22 7.80 -16.00
N TRP A 147 7.62 7.92 -17.16
CA TRP A 147 6.23 7.52 -17.39
C TRP A 147 6.06 6.01 -17.47
N THR A 148 7.03 5.30 -18.07
CA THR A 148 7.02 3.82 -18.11
C THR A 148 7.17 3.19 -16.72
N LEU A 149 7.63 3.97 -15.73
CA LEU A 149 7.71 3.55 -14.35
C LEU A 149 6.47 3.96 -13.56
N LEU A 150 6.02 5.23 -13.67
CA LEU A 150 4.96 5.79 -12.83
C LEU A 150 3.55 5.31 -13.21
N VAL A 151 3.26 5.15 -14.51
CA VAL A 151 1.92 4.71 -14.95
C VAL A 151 1.62 3.29 -14.49
N PRO A 152 2.52 2.31 -14.69
CA PRO A 152 2.31 0.97 -14.13
C PRO A 152 2.32 0.97 -12.59
N ALA A 153 3.15 1.80 -11.94
CA ALA A 153 3.13 1.93 -10.49
C ALA A 153 1.76 2.39 -9.99
N ALA A 154 1.18 3.42 -10.62
CA ALA A 154 -0.16 3.89 -10.26
C ALA A 154 -1.23 2.79 -10.45
N LEU A 155 -1.13 1.98 -11.50
CA LEU A 155 -2.01 0.83 -11.73
C LEU A 155 -1.82 -0.25 -10.65
N PHE A 156 -0.58 -0.51 -10.24
CA PHE A 156 -0.27 -1.44 -9.15
C PHE A 156 -0.86 -0.94 -7.81
N PHE A 157 -0.64 0.33 -7.48
CA PHE A 157 -1.18 0.96 -6.26
C PHE A 157 -2.71 0.95 -6.26
N PHE A 158 -3.35 1.18 -7.40
CA PHE A 158 -4.79 1.06 -7.54
C PHE A 158 -5.27 -0.37 -7.25
N GLY A 159 -4.62 -1.38 -7.84
CA GLY A 159 -4.93 -2.79 -7.61
C GLY A 159 -4.73 -3.20 -6.15
N ALA A 160 -3.58 -2.85 -5.55
CA ALA A 160 -3.30 -3.12 -4.15
C ALA A 160 -4.26 -2.38 -3.22
N GLY A 161 -4.62 -1.12 -3.56
CA GLY A 161 -5.59 -0.32 -2.82
C GLY A 161 -6.97 -0.94 -2.75
N MET A 162 -7.41 -1.68 -3.77
CA MET A 162 -8.69 -2.40 -3.74
C MET A 162 -8.76 -3.48 -2.68
N LEU A 163 -7.62 -3.99 -2.18
CA LEU A 163 -7.58 -5.03 -1.16
C LEU A 163 -7.81 -4.48 0.26
N PHE A 164 -7.57 -3.19 0.52
CA PHE A 164 -7.64 -2.65 1.87
C PHE A 164 -9.04 -2.68 2.52
N PRO A 165 -10.15 -2.39 1.81
CA PRO A 165 -11.48 -2.40 2.42
C PRO A 165 -12.17 -3.77 2.38
N LEU A 166 -11.55 -4.80 1.84
CA LEU A 166 -12.11 -6.15 1.73
C LEU A 166 -11.85 -6.97 2.99
#